data_01d451b2cf891401fff83d413aedfcf8
#
_entry.id   01d451b2cf891401fff83d413aedfcf8
#
_cell.length_a   1.000
_cell.length_b   1.000
_cell.length_c   1.000
_cell.angle_alpha   90.00
_cell.angle_beta   90.00
_cell.angle_gamma   90.00
#
_symmetry.space_group_name_H-M   'P 1'
#
loop_
_entity.id
_entity.type
_entity.pdbx_description
1 polymer ?
#
loop_
_entity_poly.entity_id
_entity_poly.type
_entity_poly.pdbx_seq_one_letter_code
_entity_poly.pdbx_strand_id
1 'polypeptide(L)'
;MKKGLRLVGTIAMLVAMYFLLQVMFIVVSEIVALGIAVCAGDVSREALEMVDKAQYLKDNPATAPYIVHAQAWGLFLSSLSMLLFIHFTGFFKLRKELLRSIAPRPLLISTLLVFFSMFALNIFVQWFPLKDNLGDTFGGLSRNVVGVLGLAFFGPLLEEVLFRGAIQGLLMRYFGRPWLAIILSALVFGIFHMNPVQIVYATLLGIVLGWIYYRTGSLLSVVVGHVLNNSLAVVTTLAFSSVDEQVVANSTAGIAGFLLFATLSVYLAVKLNKEMQEN
;
A
#
# COMPACT_ATOMS: atom_id res chain seq x y z
N MET A 1 5.48 -32.43 -2.17
CA MET A 1 4.78 -31.88 -3.35
C MET A 1 3.37 -31.32 -3.01
N LYS A 2 2.42 -32.07 -2.48
CA LYS A 2 1.04 -31.59 -2.18
C LYS A 2 0.96 -30.38 -1.23
N LYS A 3 1.80 -30.29 -0.18
CA LYS A 3 1.81 -29.14 0.77
C LYS A 3 2.29 -27.83 0.11
N GLY A 4 3.32 -27.90 -0.75
CA GLY A 4 3.81 -26.71 -1.49
C GLY A 4 2.78 -26.19 -2.48
N LEU A 5 2.11 -27.08 -3.23
CA LEU A 5 1.06 -26.69 -4.16
C LEU A 5 -0.14 -26.02 -3.44
N ARG A 6 -0.50 -26.50 -2.25
CA ARG A 6 -1.54 -25.86 -1.42
C ARG A 6 -1.12 -24.48 -0.95
N LEU A 7 0.14 -24.28 -0.53
CA LEU A 7 0.64 -22.97 -0.13
C LEU A 7 0.56 -21.97 -1.28
N VAL A 8 1.13 -22.32 -2.44
CA VAL A 8 1.11 -21.48 -3.64
C VAL A 8 -0.32 -21.16 -4.07
N GLY A 9 -1.19 -22.18 -4.11
CA GLY A 9 -2.61 -21.99 -4.44
C GLY A 9 -3.34 -21.07 -3.46
N THR A 10 -3.06 -21.17 -2.16
CA THR A 10 -3.67 -20.28 -1.16
C THR A 10 -3.20 -18.85 -1.33
N ILE A 11 -1.91 -18.61 -1.54
CA ILE A 11 -1.37 -17.25 -1.76
C ILE A 11 -1.94 -16.67 -3.06
N ALA A 12 -1.92 -17.44 -4.15
CA ALA A 12 -2.48 -17.03 -5.43
C ALA A 12 -3.99 -16.70 -5.31
N MET A 13 -4.75 -17.49 -4.58
CA MET A 13 -6.17 -17.24 -4.33
C MET A 13 -6.38 -15.92 -3.55
N LEU A 14 -5.61 -15.68 -2.50
CA LEU A 14 -5.74 -14.44 -1.72
C LEU A 14 -5.42 -13.20 -2.57
N VAL A 15 -4.36 -13.24 -3.36
CA VAL A 15 -3.97 -12.16 -4.28
C VAL A 15 -5.02 -11.97 -5.38
N ALA A 16 -5.46 -13.07 -6.02
CA ALA A 16 -6.47 -13.02 -7.07
C ALA A 16 -7.82 -12.50 -6.54
N MET A 17 -8.23 -12.91 -5.34
CA MET A 17 -9.46 -12.43 -4.71
C MET A 17 -9.42 -10.93 -4.45
N TYR A 18 -8.28 -10.40 -3.99
CA TYR A 18 -8.14 -8.95 -3.80
C TYR A 18 -8.27 -8.19 -5.13
N PHE A 19 -7.56 -8.61 -6.19
CA PHE A 19 -7.68 -7.99 -7.51
C PHE A 19 -9.10 -8.09 -8.06
N LEU A 20 -9.75 -9.23 -7.91
CA LEU A 20 -11.13 -9.42 -8.34
C LEU A 20 -12.07 -8.44 -7.65
N LEU A 21 -11.97 -8.31 -6.32
CA LEU A 21 -12.77 -7.36 -5.56
C LEU A 21 -12.46 -5.91 -5.97
N GLN A 22 -11.18 -5.58 -6.16
CA GLN A 22 -10.79 -4.23 -6.58
C GLN A 22 -11.37 -3.87 -7.95
N VAL A 23 -11.19 -4.72 -8.96
CA VAL A 23 -11.75 -4.50 -10.30
C VAL A 23 -13.28 -4.43 -10.25
N MET A 24 -13.92 -5.36 -9.55
CA MET A 24 -15.37 -5.39 -9.42
C MET A 24 -15.92 -4.09 -8.82
N PHE A 25 -15.37 -3.63 -7.69
CA PHE A 25 -15.86 -2.41 -7.04
C PHE A 25 -15.53 -1.14 -7.81
N ILE A 26 -14.37 -1.06 -8.49
CA ILE A 26 -14.06 0.07 -9.37
C ILE A 26 -15.08 0.13 -10.51
N VAL A 27 -15.30 -0.98 -11.22
CA VAL A 27 -16.24 -1.02 -12.35
C VAL A 27 -17.67 -0.68 -11.91
N VAL A 28 -18.14 -1.26 -10.79
CA VAL A 28 -19.47 -0.95 -10.25
C VAL A 28 -19.60 0.53 -9.89
N SER A 29 -18.58 1.08 -9.20
CA SER A 29 -18.57 2.49 -8.81
C SER A 29 -18.53 3.42 -10.04
N GLU A 30 -17.79 3.07 -11.08
CA GLU A 30 -17.75 3.83 -12.34
C GLU A 30 -19.11 3.80 -13.06
N ILE A 31 -19.77 2.65 -13.12
CA ILE A 31 -21.11 2.55 -13.72
C ILE A 31 -22.10 3.45 -12.96
N VAL A 32 -22.07 3.42 -11.64
CA VAL A 32 -22.94 4.27 -10.79
C VAL A 32 -22.63 5.75 -10.99
N ALA A 33 -21.36 6.13 -10.99
CA ALA A 33 -20.92 7.52 -11.15
C ALA A 33 -21.31 8.07 -12.54
N LEU A 34 -21.15 7.28 -13.59
CA LEU A 34 -21.58 7.66 -14.94
C LEU A 34 -23.11 7.77 -15.05
N GLY A 35 -23.85 6.89 -14.38
CA GLY A 35 -25.31 7.00 -14.29
C GLY A 35 -25.74 8.32 -13.63
N ILE A 36 -25.07 8.72 -12.56
CA ILE A 36 -25.31 10.02 -11.89
C ILE A 36 -24.98 11.17 -12.82
N ALA A 37 -23.83 11.14 -13.53
CA ALA A 37 -23.41 12.19 -14.45
C ALA A 37 -24.40 12.38 -15.62
N VAL A 38 -24.95 11.28 -16.14
CA VAL A 38 -26.01 11.33 -17.18
C VAL A 38 -27.30 11.93 -16.62
N CYS A 39 -27.71 11.55 -15.41
CA CYS A 39 -28.91 12.10 -14.77
C CYS A 39 -28.75 13.59 -14.43
N ALA A 40 -27.55 14.03 -14.13
CA ALA A 40 -27.23 15.45 -13.90
C ALA A 40 -27.16 16.27 -15.21
N GLY A 41 -27.09 15.62 -16.37
CA GLY A 41 -26.95 16.28 -17.67
C GLY A 41 -25.50 16.65 -18.02
N ASP A 42 -24.52 16.23 -17.23
CA ASP A 42 -23.09 16.50 -17.45
C ASP A 42 -22.47 15.62 -18.56
N VAL A 43 -23.15 14.50 -18.86
CA VAL A 43 -22.76 13.54 -19.92
C VAL A 43 -23.98 13.17 -20.76
N SER A 44 -23.87 13.27 -22.10
CA SER A 44 -24.91 12.78 -22.99
C SER A 44 -24.88 11.25 -23.09
N ARG A 45 -26.06 10.64 -23.33
CA ARG A 45 -26.14 9.18 -23.56
C ARG A 45 -25.33 8.74 -24.78
N GLU A 46 -25.29 9.59 -25.81
CA GLU A 46 -24.53 9.32 -27.04
C GLU A 46 -23.01 9.25 -26.76
N ALA A 47 -22.50 10.07 -25.83
CA ALA A 47 -21.10 10.01 -25.41
C ALA A 47 -20.72 8.66 -24.76
N LEU A 48 -21.68 7.94 -24.18
CA LEU A 48 -21.48 6.61 -23.64
C LEU A 48 -21.42 5.50 -24.73
N GLU A 49 -21.83 5.78 -25.95
CA GLU A 49 -21.78 4.84 -27.07
C GLU A 49 -20.53 5.02 -27.95
N MET A 50 -19.68 6.00 -27.64
CA MET A 50 -18.44 6.25 -28.38
C MET A 50 -17.44 5.08 -28.24
N VAL A 51 -16.74 4.80 -29.34
CA VAL A 51 -15.76 3.69 -29.42
C VAL A 51 -14.61 3.89 -28.41
N ASP A 52 -14.19 5.14 -28.17
CA ASP A 52 -13.11 5.49 -27.23
C ASP A 52 -13.64 6.16 -25.95
N LYS A 53 -14.63 5.53 -25.38
CA LYS A 53 -15.35 6.00 -24.20
C LYS A 53 -14.43 6.27 -23.01
N ALA A 54 -13.46 5.38 -22.74
CA ALA A 54 -12.58 5.50 -21.58
C ALA A 54 -11.71 6.77 -21.68
N GLN A 55 -11.18 7.06 -22.87
CA GLN A 55 -10.38 8.25 -23.12
C GLN A 55 -11.23 9.53 -23.03
N TYR A 56 -12.41 9.52 -23.69
CA TYR A 56 -13.34 10.64 -23.63
C TYR A 56 -13.73 11.01 -22.19
N LEU A 57 -14.08 10.00 -21.38
CA LEU A 57 -14.48 10.22 -19.98
C LEU A 57 -13.33 10.73 -19.11
N LYS A 58 -12.09 10.31 -19.40
CA LYS A 58 -10.91 10.74 -18.69
C LYS A 58 -10.52 12.20 -19.03
N ASP A 59 -10.64 12.56 -20.29
CA ASP A 59 -10.18 13.88 -20.80
C ASP A 59 -11.25 14.97 -20.66
N ASN A 60 -12.51 14.60 -20.43
CA ASN A 60 -13.59 15.56 -20.27
C ASN A 60 -13.63 16.12 -18.83
N PRO A 61 -13.42 17.45 -18.64
CA PRO A 61 -13.44 18.07 -17.33
C PRO A 61 -14.75 17.88 -16.54
N ALA A 62 -15.88 17.71 -17.23
CA ALA A 62 -17.17 17.48 -16.59
C ALA A 62 -17.28 16.07 -15.98
N THR A 63 -16.58 15.08 -16.54
CA THR A 63 -16.64 13.68 -16.08
C THR A 63 -15.51 13.28 -15.14
N ALA A 64 -14.37 13.97 -15.19
CA ALA A 64 -13.20 13.67 -14.36
C ALA A 64 -13.51 13.58 -12.84
N PRO A 65 -14.33 14.48 -12.24
CA PRO A 65 -14.70 14.36 -10.84
C PRO A 65 -15.46 13.08 -10.52
N TYR A 66 -16.37 12.65 -11.40
CA TYR A 66 -17.14 11.42 -11.21
C TYR A 66 -16.25 10.17 -11.22
N ILE A 67 -15.26 10.13 -12.12
CA ILE A 67 -14.31 9.02 -12.22
C ILE A 67 -13.44 8.95 -10.96
N VAL A 68 -12.91 10.07 -10.49
CA VAL A 68 -12.11 10.13 -9.25
C VAL A 68 -12.94 9.66 -8.05
N HIS A 69 -14.21 10.08 -7.95
CA HIS A 69 -15.10 9.61 -6.89
C HIS A 69 -15.37 8.11 -6.99
N ALA A 70 -15.61 7.60 -8.21
CA ALA A 70 -15.81 6.18 -8.45
C ALA A 70 -14.59 5.34 -8.02
N GLN A 71 -13.40 5.76 -8.43
CA GLN A 71 -12.16 5.10 -8.05
C GLN A 71 -11.92 5.13 -6.53
N ALA A 72 -12.21 6.26 -5.88
CA ALA A 72 -12.11 6.40 -4.43
C ALA A 72 -13.04 5.42 -3.69
N TRP A 73 -14.31 5.35 -4.08
CA TRP A 73 -15.26 4.40 -3.52
C TRP A 73 -14.90 2.95 -3.85
N GLY A 74 -14.43 2.68 -5.07
CA GLY A 74 -13.97 1.36 -5.50
C GLY A 74 -12.82 0.86 -4.61
N LEU A 75 -11.82 1.70 -4.37
CA LEU A 75 -10.68 1.40 -3.51
C LEU A 75 -11.12 1.14 -2.06
N PHE A 76 -11.98 2.00 -1.51
CA PHE A 76 -12.49 1.87 -0.15
C PHE A 76 -13.30 0.58 0.05
N LEU A 77 -14.28 0.35 -0.82
CA LEU A 77 -15.19 -0.80 -0.72
C LEU A 77 -14.46 -2.13 -0.95
N SER A 78 -13.52 -2.19 -1.90
CA SER A 78 -12.71 -3.38 -2.13
C SER A 78 -11.84 -3.71 -0.93
N SER A 79 -11.22 -2.70 -0.31
CA SER A 79 -10.40 -2.88 0.90
C SER A 79 -11.24 -3.42 2.06
N LEU A 80 -12.41 -2.84 2.30
CA LEU A 80 -13.33 -3.30 3.33
C LEU A 80 -13.82 -4.73 3.08
N SER A 81 -14.21 -5.03 1.84
CA SER A 81 -14.70 -6.36 1.46
C SER A 81 -13.62 -7.45 1.61
N MET A 82 -12.36 -7.13 1.27
CA MET A 82 -11.26 -8.08 1.45
C MET A 82 -10.93 -8.30 2.94
N LEU A 83 -11.00 -7.26 3.77
CA LEU A 83 -10.85 -7.41 5.24
C LEU A 83 -11.93 -8.34 5.81
N LEU A 84 -13.18 -8.16 5.39
CA LEU A 84 -14.29 -9.03 5.78
C LEU A 84 -14.09 -10.46 5.28
N PHE A 85 -13.66 -10.63 4.02
CA PHE A 85 -13.33 -11.94 3.47
C PHE A 85 -12.26 -12.68 4.29
N ILE A 86 -11.15 -12.02 4.60
CA ILE A 86 -10.07 -12.59 5.42
C ILE A 86 -10.58 -12.94 6.83
N HIS A 87 -11.41 -12.09 7.42
CA HIS A 87 -11.99 -12.30 8.74
C HIS A 87 -12.92 -13.52 8.79
N PHE A 88 -13.88 -13.61 7.86
CA PHE A 88 -14.88 -14.68 7.84
C PHE A 88 -14.33 -16.03 7.39
N THR A 89 -13.32 -16.04 6.52
CA THR A 89 -12.63 -17.27 6.11
C THR A 89 -11.64 -17.80 7.15
N GLY A 90 -11.32 -17.00 8.15
CA GLY A 90 -10.40 -17.38 9.23
C GLY A 90 -8.94 -17.52 8.81
N PHE A 91 -8.57 -17.00 7.63
CA PHE A 91 -7.17 -16.97 7.19
C PHE A 91 -6.27 -16.20 8.17
N PHE A 92 -6.84 -15.18 8.82
CA PHE A 92 -6.18 -14.41 9.84
C PHE A 92 -7.14 -13.98 10.93
N LYS A 93 -6.74 -14.15 12.20
CA LYS A 93 -7.57 -13.76 13.36
C LYS A 93 -7.41 -12.26 13.65
N LEU A 94 -7.99 -11.42 12.79
CA LEU A 94 -7.82 -9.98 12.77
C LEU A 94 -7.97 -9.34 14.16
N ARG A 95 -9.06 -9.66 14.88
CA ARG A 95 -9.32 -9.08 16.21
C ARG A 95 -8.20 -9.40 17.21
N LYS A 96 -7.72 -10.65 17.26
CA LYS A 96 -6.68 -11.07 18.21
C LYS A 96 -5.35 -10.37 17.94
N GLU A 97 -4.99 -10.23 16.66
CA GLU A 97 -3.69 -9.69 16.27
C GLU A 97 -3.67 -8.13 16.30
N LEU A 98 -4.77 -7.47 15.92
CA LEU A 98 -4.88 -6.00 16.03
C LEU A 98 -4.96 -5.55 17.49
N LEU A 99 -5.63 -6.32 18.36
CA LEU A 99 -5.74 -5.99 19.78
C LEU A 99 -4.55 -6.51 20.61
N ARG A 100 -3.58 -7.20 19.99
CA ARG A 100 -2.36 -7.60 20.69
C ARG A 100 -1.60 -6.35 21.08
N SER A 101 -1.56 -6.07 22.38
CA SER A 101 -0.83 -4.92 22.92
C SER A 101 0.66 -5.04 22.61
N ILE A 102 1.25 -3.95 22.23
CA ILE A 102 2.69 -3.76 22.15
C ILE A 102 3.05 -2.63 23.14
N ALA A 103 4.15 -2.78 23.84
CA ALA A 103 4.63 -1.72 24.72
C ALA A 103 4.88 -0.42 23.93
N PRO A 104 4.62 0.77 24.52
CA PRO A 104 4.75 2.05 23.82
C PRO A 104 6.14 2.29 23.21
N ARG A 105 7.19 1.85 23.89
CA ARG A 105 8.57 2.06 23.45
C ARG A 105 8.92 1.26 22.17
N PRO A 106 8.68 -0.06 22.04
CA PRO A 106 8.83 -0.78 20.78
C PRO A 106 7.93 -0.24 19.66
N LEU A 107 6.69 0.20 19.97
CA LEU A 107 5.81 0.81 18.98
C LEU A 107 6.41 2.10 18.42
N LEU A 108 6.90 2.99 19.29
CA LEU A 108 7.56 4.24 18.88
C LEU A 108 8.81 3.97 18.05
N ILE A 109 9.69 3.03 18.50
CA ILE A 109 10.90 2.69 17.75
C ILE A 109 10.54 2.13 16.37
N SER A 110 9.53 1.26 16.27
CA SER A 110 9.05 0.71 15.00
C SER A 110 8.52 1.81 14.07
N THR A 111 7.72 2.72 14.59
CA THR A 111 7.16 3.85 13.82
C THR A 111 8.26 4.78 13.31
N LEU A 112 9.24 5.13 14.14
CA LEU A 112 10.39 5.94 13.73
C LEU A 112 11.29 5.21 12.73
N LEU A 113 11.46 3.89 12.87
CA LEU A 113 12.19 3.07 11.89
C LEU A 113 11.52 3.14 10.51
N VAL A 114 10.20 2.97 10.43
CA VAL A 114 9.47 3.12 9.17
C VAL A 114 9.60 4.54 8.64
N PHE A 115 9.42 5.56 9.50
CA PHE A 115 9.54 6.97 9.15
C PHE A 115 10.87 7.31 8.47
N PHE A 116 12.01 6.93 9.07
CA PHE A 116 13.30 7.20 8.43
C PHE A 116 13.57 6.32 7.22
N SER A 117 13.12 5.06 7.25
CA SER A 117 13.25 4.16 6.10
C SER A 117 12.51 4.67 4.87
N MET A 118 11.30 5.25 5.03
CA MET A 118 10.53 5.78 3.90
C MET A 118 11.27 6.92 3.19
N PHE A 119 11.90 7.84 3.92
CA PHE A 119 12.68 8.92 3.31
C PHE A 119 13.93 8.39 2.59
N ALA A 120 14.67 7.49 3.22
CA ALA A 120 15.82 6.87 2.58
C ALA A 120 15.42 6.11 1.30
N LEU A 121 14.35 5.31 1.35
CA LEU A 121 13.88 4.54 0.21
C LEU A 121 13.30 5.42 -0.90
N ASN A 122 12.59 6.51 -0.56
CA ASN A 122 12.12 7.45 -1.55
C ASN A 122 13.27 8.07 -2.33
N ILE A 123 14.29 8.60 -1.65
CA ILE A 123 15.50 9.15 -2.30
C ILE A 123 16.21 8.06 -3.14
N PHE A 124 16.36 6.85 -2.60
CA PHE A 124 17.02 5.74 -3.27
C PHE A 124 16.34 5.38 -4.60
N VAL A 125 15.02 5.30 -4.61
CA VAL A 125 14.25 4.90 -5.80
C VAL A 125 14.33 5.95 -6.90
N GLN A 126 14.43 7.24 -6.55
CA GLN A 126 14.59 8.34 -7.52
C GLN A 126 15.93 8.32 -8.28
N TRP A 127 16.92 7.56 -7.83
CA TRP A 127 18.17 7.39 -8.59
C TRP A 127 18.02 6.48 -9.82
N PHE A 128 16.88 5.80 -9.96
CA PHE A 128 16.61 4.92 -11.09
C PHE A 128 15.58 5.55 -12.03
N PRO A 129 15.73 5.40 -13.36
CA PRO A 129 14.78 5.95 -14.33
C PRO A 129 13.52 5.09 -14.43
N LEU A 130 12.82 4.93 -13.33
CA LEU A 130 11.59 4.14 -13.25
C LEU A 130 10.38 5.00 -13.62
N LYS A 131 9.46 4.44 -14.41
CA LYS A 131 8.21 5.13 -14.74
C LYS A 131 7.21 5.05 -13.59
N ASP A 132 6.60 6.16 -13.27
CA ASP A 132 5.39 6.21 -12.45
C ASP A 132 4.17 6.31 -13.38
N ASN A 133 3.40 5.22 -13.44
CA ASN A 133 2.20 5.14 -14.28
C ASN A 133 0.92 5.51 -13.50
N LEU A 134 0.99 5.76 -12.20
CA LEU A 134 -0.15 5.97 -11.30
C LEU A 134 -0.14 7.33 -10.60
N GLY A 135 0.85 8.19 -10.85
CA GLY A 135 1.00 9.49 -10.20
C GLY A 135 -0.24 10.37 -10.33
N ASP A 136 -0.81 10.48 -11.54
CA ASP A 136 -2.04 11.27 -11.78
C ASP A 136 -3.24 10.70 -11.01
N THR A 137 -3.39 9.37 -11.02
CA THR A 137 -4.48 8.67 -10.28
C THR A 137 -4.32 8.89 -8.79
N PHE A 138 -3.11 8.73 -8.25
CA PHE A 138 -2.80 8.97 -6.85
C PHE A 138 -3.08 10.44 -6.47
N GLY A 139 -2.64 11.40 -7.31
CA GLY A 139 -2.90 12.83 -7.14
C GLY A 139 -4.39 13.17 -7.13
N GLY A 140 -5.19 12.57 -8.01
CA GLY A 140 -6.65 12.71 -8.04
C GLY A 140 -7.30 12.17 -6.76
N LEU A 141 -6.96 10.95 -6.36
CA LEU A 141 -7.46 10.32 -5.14
C LEU A 141 -7.06 11.08 -3.88
N SER A 142 -5.87 11.68 -3.85
CA SER A 142 -5.38 12.47 -2.72
C SER A 142 -6.18 13.77 -2.47
N ARG A 143 -6.92 14.25 -3.49
CA ARG A 143 -7.83 15.41 -3.36
C ARG A 143 -9.26 15.03 -2.99
N ASN A 144 -9.54 13.74 -2.83
CA ASN A 144 -10.86 13.21 -2.47
C ASN A 144 -10.83 12.62 -1.06
N VAL A 145 -11.76 13.01 -0.18
CA VAL A 145 -11.77 12.54 1.22
C VAL A 145 -11.87 11.01 1.32
N VAL A 146 -12.72 10.37 0.50
CA VAL A 146 -12.83 8.90 0.48
C VAL A 146 -11.57 8.28 -0.08
N GLY A 147 -10.96 8.90 -1.10
CA GLY A 147 -9.67 8.51 -1.65
C GLY A 147 -8.55 8.57 -0.61
N VAL A 148 -8.48 9.65 0.17
CA VAL A 148 -7.51 9.77 1.28
C VAL A 148 -7.71 8.69 2.33
N LEU A 149 -8.95 8.41 2.73
CA LEU A 149 -9.24 7.30 3.67
C LEU A 149 -8.81 5.94 3.09
N GLY A 150 -9.06 5.71 1.80
CA GLY A 150 -8.61 4.51 1.10
C GLY A 150 -7.09 4.39 1.04
N LEU A 151 -6.41 5.43 0.55
CA LEU A 151 -4.96 5.45 0.36
C LEU A 151 -4.17 5.44 1.68
N ALA A 152 -4.58 6.29 2.63
CA ALA A 152 -3.80 6.53 3.84
C ALA A 152 -4.12 5.58 4.99
N PHE A 153 -5.32 4.99 5.04
CA PHE A 153 -5.74 4.18 6.18
C PHE A 153 -6.19 2.76 5.81
N PHE A 154 -7.26 2.62 5.01
CA PHE A 154 -7.84 1.29 4.74
C PHE A 154 -6.98 0.42 3.84
N GLY A 155 -6.32 1.01 2.85
CA GLY A 155 -5.34 0.32 2.01
C GLY A 155 -4.19 -0.25 2.84
N PRO A 156 -3.40 0.58 3.55
CA PRO A 156 -2.34 0.12 4.43
C PRO A 156 -2.78 -0.92 5.47
N LEU A 157 -3.95 -0.72 6.09
CA LEU A 157 -4.48 -1.69 7.04
C LEU A 157 -4.73 -3.06 6.39
N LEU A 158 -5.41 -3.07 5.25
CA LEU A 158 -5.66 -4.29 4.50
C LEU A 158 -4.36 -4.97 4.05
N GLU A 159 -3.44 -4.18 3.53
CA GLU A 159 -2.16 -4.68 3.04
C GLU A 159 -1.35 -5.35 4.15
N GLU A 160 -1.29 -4.77 5.35
CA GLU A 160 -0.62 -5.41 6.47
C GLU A 160 -1.33 -6.68 6.94
N VAL A 161 -2.66 -6.70 6.96
CA VAL A 161 -3.43 -7.91 7.27
C VAL A 161 -3.17 -9.02 6.24
N LEU A 162 -3.16 -8.67 4.96
CA LEU A 162 -2.96 -9.63 3.88
C LEU A 162 -1.50 -10.12 3.82
N PHE A 163 -0.55 -9.19 3.74
CA PHE A 163 0.85 -9.54 3.47
C PHE A 163 1.58 -10.00 4.73
N ARG A 164 1.42 -9.35 5.88
CA ARG A 164 2.11 -9.72 7.14
C ARG A 164 1.30 -10.78 7.90
N GLY A 165 0.02 -10.55 8.05
CA GLY A 165 -0.86 -11.47 8.76
C GLY A 165 -1.03 -12.81 8.04
N ALA A 166 -1.55 -12.79 6.82
CA ALA A 166 -1.88 -14.01 6.10
C ALA A 166 -0.67 -14.59 5.35
N ILE A 167 -0.10 -13.87 4.36
CA ILE A 167 0.91 -14.43 3.44
C ILE A 167 2.23 -14.72 4.17
N GLN A 168 2.84 -13.75 4.84
CA GLN A 168 4.09 -13.95 5.58
C GLN A 168 3.92 -15.03 6.65
N GLY A 169 2.79 -15.03 7.37
CA GLY A 169 2.47 -16.04 8.36
C GLY A 169 2.39 -17.46 7.76
N LEU A 170 1.79 -17.62 6.57
CA LEU A 170 1.75 -18.89 5.84
C LEU A 170 3.16 -19.35 5.42
N LEU A 171 3.95 -18.44 4.86
CA LEU A 171 5.33 -18.69 4.42
C LEU A 171 6.23 -19.09 5.59
N MET A 172 6.11 -18.41 6.74
CA MET A 172 6.87 -18.76 7.95
C MET A 172 6.54 -20.16 8.45
N ARG A 173 5.25 -20.52 8.51
CA ARG A 173 4.82 -21.88 8.92
C ARG A 173 5.28 -22.96 7.96
N TYR A 174 5.41 -22.63 6.68
CA TYR A 174 5.82 -23.62 5.67
C TYR A 174 7.33 -23.82 5.62
N PHE A 175 8.10 -22.73 5.56
CA PHE A 175 9.55 -22.80 5.38
C PHE A 175 10.34 -22.92 6.70
N GLY A 176 9.78 -22.46 7.83
CA GLY A 176 10.52 -22.35 9.08
C GLY A 176 11.71 -21.37 9.03
N ARG A 177 11.82 -20.57 7.99
CA ARG A 177 12.92 -19.64 7.74
C ARG A 177 12.39 -18.20 7.66
N PRO A 178 12.56 -17.38 8.73
CA PRO A 178 11.94 -16.05 8.80
C PRO A 178 12.34 -15.13 7.64
N TRP A 179 13.62 -15.03 7.33
CA TRP A 179 14.09 -14.15 6.25
C TRP A 179 13.55 -14.56 4.88
N LEU A 180 13.46 -15.84 4.59
CA LEU A 180 12.87 -16.31 3.34
C LEU A 180 11.39 -15.91 3.25
N ALA A 181 10.64 -16.06 4.34
CA ALA A 181 9.23 -15.67 4.38
C ALA A 181 9.05 -14.15 4.24
N ILE A 182 9.91 -13.35 4.88
CA ILE A 182 9.90 -11.89 4.78
C ILE A 182 10.16 -11.46 3.34
N ILE A 183 11.24 -11.96 2.72
CA ILE A 183 11.63 -11.58 1.35
C ILE A 183 10.55 -11.98 0.34
N LEU A 184 10.05 -13.21 0.41
CA LEU A 184 9.00 -13.67 -0.52
C LEU A 184 7.70 -12.87 -0.35
N SER A 185 7.29 -12.59 0.89
CA SER A 185 6.10 -11.76 1.14
C SER A 185 6.29 -10.33 0.64
N ALA A 186 7.48 -9.75 0.82
CA ALA A 186 7.81 -8.41 0.35
C ALA A 186 7.86 -8.32 -1.19
N LEU A 187 8.37 -9.34 -1.86
CA LEU A 187 8.36 -9.43 -3.32
C LEU A 187 6.93 -9.49 -3.87
N VAL A 188 6.07 -10.33 -3.28
CA VAL A 188 4.66 -10.41 -3.67
C VAL A 188 3.97 -9.06 -3.42
N PHE A 189 4.26 -8.40 -2.30
CA PHE A 189 3.75 -7.08 -1.96
C PHE A 189 4.16 -6.01 -2.96
N GLY A 190 5.44 -5.96 -3.34
CA GLY A 190 5.92 -5.02 -4.36
C GLY A 190 5.28 -5.24 -5.72
N ILE A 191 5.30 -6.49 -6.24
CA ILE A 191 4.71 -6.84 -7.54
C ILE A 191 3.21 -6.51 -7.59
N PHE A 192 2.53 -6.65 -6.46
CA PHE A 192 1.12 -6.34 -6.30
C PHE A 192 0.74 -4.89 -6.69
N HIS A 193 1.66 -3.94 -6.57
CA HIS A 193 1.41 -2.54 -6.94
C HIS A 193 1.38 -2.27 -8.45
N MET A 194 1.92 -3.17 -9.29
CA MET A 194 1.94 -3.10 -10.76
C MET A 194 2.45 -1.76 -11.35
N ASN A 195 3.17 -0.98 -10.57
CA ASN A 195 3.77 0.29 -10.95
C ASN A 195 5.29 0.22 -10.72
N PRO A 196 6.14 0.41 -11.74
CA PRO A 196 7.60 0.18 -11.64
C PRO A 196 8.26 0.85 -10.44
N VAL A 197 7.97 2.11 -10.17
CA VAL A 197 8.48 2.85 -9.01
C VAL A 197 8.05 2.18 -7.71
N GLN A 198 6.76 1.87 -7.60
CA GLN A 198 6.19 1.28 -6.40
C GLN A 198 6.63 -0.18 -6.20
N ILE A 199 6.88 -0.95 -7.28
CA ILE A 199 7.40 -2.32 -7.16
C ILE A 199 8.68 -2.32 -6.37
N VAL A 200 9.63 -1.44 -6.72
CA VAL A 200 10.92 -1.34 -6.02
C VAL A 200 10.74 -0.80 -4.61
N TYR A 201 10.06 0.34 -4.48
CA TYR A 201 9.82 1.00 -3.20
C TYR A 201 9.10 0.08 -2.21
N ALA A 202 7.95 -0.47 -2.61
CA ALA A 202 7.13 -1.31 -1.75
C ALA A 202 7.80 -2.64 -1.41
N THR A 203 8.61 -3.23 -2.31
CA THR A 203 9.40 -4.43 -1.96
C THR A 203 10.38 -4.12 -0.83
N LEU A 204 11.14 -3.03 -0.94
CA LEU A 204 12.14 -2.66 0.08
C LEU A 204 11.48 -2.26 1.42
N LEU A 205 10.44 -1.41 1.37
CA LEU A 205 9.64 -1.09 2.55
C LEU A 205 8.97 -2.35 3.13
N GLY A 206 8.54 -3.25 2.26
CA GLY A 206 7.96 -4.54 2.61
C GLY A 206 8.88 -5.43 3.43
N ILE A 207 10.19 -5.40 3.14
CA ILE A 207 11.20 -6.11 3.94
C ILE A 207 11.29 -5.49 5.34
N VAL A 208 11.32 -4.15 5.45
CA VAL A 208 11.36 -3.45 6.74
C VAL A 208 10.13 -3.78 7.59
N LEU A 209 8.93 -3.63 7.02
CA LEU A 209 7.67 -3.93 7.70
C LEU A 209 7.57 -5.42 8.08
N GLY A 210 7.95 -6.32 7.17
CA GLY A 210 7.97 -7.76 7.43
C GLY A 210 8.92 -8.16 8.56
N TRP A 211 10.08 -7.50 8.65
CA TRP A 211 11.03 -7.70 9.72
C TRP A 211 10.51 -7.15 11.06
N ILE A 212 9.91 -5.94 11.08
CA ILE A 212 9.28 -5.37 12.27
C ILE A 212 8.20 -6.32 12.79
N TYR A 213 7.32 -6.79 11.90
CA TYR A 213 6.28 -7.74 12.29
C TYR A 213 6.84 -9.04 12.86
N TYR A 214 7.89 -9.59 12.26
CA TYR A 214 8.58 -10.77 12.78
C TYR A 214 9.16 -10.54 14.18
N ARG A 215 9.79 -9.39 14.41
CA ARG A 215 10.42 -9.07 15.70
C ARG A 215 9.42 -8.76 16.81
N THR A 216 8.40 -7.99 16.51
CA THR A 216 7.42 -7.53 17.50
C THR A 216 6.24 -8.48 17.68
N GLY A 217 5.95 -9.31 16.69
CA GLY A 217 4.74 -10.14 16.65
C GLY A 217 3.45 -9.30 16.68
N SER A 218 3.52 -7.98 16.46
CA SER A 218 2.40 -7.06 16.54
C SER A 218 2.07 -6.48 15.17
N LEU A 219 0.83 -6.71 14.71
CA LEU A 219 0.33 -6.10 13.49
C LEU A 219 0.20 -4.57 13.65
N LEU A 220 -0.13 -4.09 14.86
CA LEU A 220 -0.28 -2.67 15.15
C LEU A 220 1.01 -1.89 14.86
N SER A 221 2.19 -2.46 15.16
CA SER A 221 3.47 -1.80 14.94
C SER A 221 3.75 -1.50 13.47
N VAL A 222 3.31 -2.37 12.56
CA VAL A 222 3.50 -2.18 11.12
C VAL A 222 2.37 -1.36 10.50
N VAL A 223 1.12 -1.53 10.95
CA VAL A 223 -0.02 -0.73 10.49
C VAL A 223 0.21 0.75 10.77
N VAL A 224 0.62 1.12 12.00
CA VAL A 224 0.88 2.53 12.36
C VAL A 224 1.99 3.12 11.49
N GLY A 225 3.08 2.40 11.29
CA GLY A 225 4.18 2.85 10.42
C GLY A 225 3.75 3.00 8.95
N HIS A 226 2.98 2.04 8.44
CA HIS A 226 2.50 2.06 7.05
C HIS A 226 1.44 3.15 6.81
N VAL A 227 0.50 3.34 7.74
CA VAL A 227 -0.46 4.46 7.70
C VAL A 227 0.28 5.79 7.71
N LEU A 228 1.32 5.95 8.53
CA LEU A 228 2.16 7.15 8.54
C LEU A 228 2.84 7.36 7.17
N ASN A 229 3.43 6.32 6.59
CA ASN A 229 4.05 6.36 5.26
C ASN A 229 3.06 6.89 4.20
N ASN A 230 1.89 6.27 4.10
CA ASN A 230 0.90 6.64 3.08
C ASN A 230 0.25 8.00 3.34
N SER A 231 0.04 8.37 4.61
CA SER A 231 -0.44 9.70 4.97
C SER A 231 0.54 10.79 4.56
N LEU A 232 1.84 10.57 4.78
CA LEU A 232 2.89 11.52 4.34
C LEU A 232 3.00 11.56 2.82
N ALA A 233 2.84 10.43 2.12
CA ALA A 233 2.80 10.42 0.65
C ALA A 233 1.63 11.28 0.11
N VAL A 234 0.43 11.18 0.70
CA VAL A 234 -0.70 12.06 0.35
C VAL A 234 -0.37 13.54 0.61
N VAL A 235 0.19 13.86 1.78
CA VAL A 235 0.55 15.24 2.13
C VAL A 235 1.62 15.80 1.19
N THR A 236 2.66 15.03 0.89
CA THR A 236 3.73 15.47 -0.02
C THR A 236 3.22 15.66 -1.45
N THR A 237 2.36 14.78 -1.95
CA THR A 237 1.72 14.94 -3.26
C THR A 237 0.91 16.24 -3.36
N LEU A 238 0.17 16.59 -2.30
CA LEU A 238 -0.63 17.81 -2.28
C LEU A 238 0.21 19.08 -2.10
N ALA A 239 1.29 19.01 -1.30
CA ALA A 239 2.08 20.18 -0.93
C ALA A 239 3.22 20.47 -1.94
N PHE A 240 3.76 19.45 -2.60
CA PHE A 240 5.01 19.54 -3.38
C PHE A 240 4.86 18.99 -4.81
N SER A 241 3.66 19.03 -5.39
CA SER A 241 3.37 18.49 -6.73
C SER A 241 4.22 19.11 -7.86
N SER A 242 4.85 20.27 -7.64
CA SER A 242 5.73 20.96 -8.62
C SER A 242 7.22 20.67 -8.41
N VAL A 243 7.60 19.90 -7.39
CA VAL A 243 9.00 19.59 -7.09
C VAL A 243 9.46 18.39 -7.90
N ASP A 244 10.55 18.53 -8.64
CA ASP A 244 11.20 17.41 -9.30
C ASP A 244 12.00 16.59 -8.28
N GLU A 245 11.40 15.49 -7.85
CA GLU A 245 11.98 14.59 -6.83
C GLU A 245 13.32 14.01 -7.29
N GLN A 246 13.52 13.78 -8.58
CA GLN A 246 14.76 13.23 -9.11
C GLN A 246 15.90 14.25 -9.03
N VAL A 247 15.62 15.54 -9.29
CA VAL A 247 16.59 16.62 -9.11
C VAL A 247 16.98 16.74 -7.64
N VAL A 248 16.02 16.68 -6.74
CA VAL A 248 16.29 16.73 -5.29
C VAL A 248 17.13 15.55 -4.85
N ALA A 249 16.78 14.33 -5.26
CA ALA A 249 17.49 13.11 -4.87
C ALA A 249 18.95 13.11 -5.35
N ASN A 250 19.23 13.64 -6.52
CA ASN A 250 20.58 13.73 -7.10
C ASN A 250 21.42 14.90 -6.56
N SER A 251 20.82 15.77 -5.77
CA SER A 251 21.55 16.88 -5.14
C SER A 251 22.45 16.40 -3.99
N THR A 252 23.44 17.22 -3.62
CA THR A 252 24.28 16.95 -2.42
C THR A 252 23.42 16.79 -1.16
N ALA A 253 22.36 17.61 -1.03
CA ALA A 253 21.43 17.52 0.08
C ALA A 253 20.63 16.19 0.06
N GLY A 254 20.22 15.72 -1.13
CA GLY A 254 19.55 14.43 -1.28
C GLY A 254 20.46 13.26 -0.87
N ILE A 255 21.71 13.23 -1.35
CA ILE A 255 22.68 12.20 -0.98
C ILE A 255 22.96 12.22 0.54
N ALA A 256 23.18 13.41 1.11
CA ALA A 256 23.38 13.55 2.57
C ALA A 256 22.15 13.10 3.36
N GLY A 257 20.95 13.44 2.88
CA GLY A 257 19.67 13.00 3.45
C GLY A 257 19.53 11.47 3.42
N PHE A 258 19.83 10.83 2.29
CA PHE A 258 19.84 9.37 2.19
C PHE A 258 20.76 8.73 3.22
N LEU A 259 22.01 9.18 3.32
CA LEU A 259 22.97 8.63 4.27
C LEU A 259 22.50 8.80 5.72
N LEU A 260 21.96 9.99 6.06
CA LEU A 260 21.42 10.26 7.39
C LEU A 260 20.24 9.33 7.71
N PHE A 261 19.23 9.29 6.84
CA PHE A 261 18.01 8.50 7.09
C PHE A 261 18.29 7.00 7.09
N ALA A 262 19.15 6.51 6.19
CA ALA A 262 19.58 5.12 6.20
C ALA A 262 20.32 4.75 7.49
N THR A 263 21.23 5.62 7.96
CA THR A 263 21.96 5.39 9.22
C THR A 263 21.01 5.36 10.42
N LEU A 264 20.07 6.31 10.49
CA LEU A 264 19.04 6.32 11.54
C LEU A 264 18.17 5.07 11.51
N SER A 265 17.79 4.59 10.31
CA SER A 265 17.03 3.36 10.15
C SER A 265 17.77 2.14 10.68
N VAL A 266 19.05 2.00 10.32
CA VAL A 266 19.90 0.91 10.84
C VAL A 266 20.04 1.00 12.37
N TYR A 267 20.30 2.18 12.91
CA TYR A 267 20.38 2.40 14.36
C TYR A 267 19.08 1.97 15.07
N LEU A 268 17.93 2.39 14.56
CA LEU A 268 16.63 2.04 15.13
C LEU A 268 16.31 0.55 14.99
N ALA A 269 16.73 -0.09 13.91
CA ALA A 269 16.58 -1.53 13.74
C ALA A 269 17.40 -2.29 14.81
N VAL A 270 18.65 -1.89 15.04
CA VAL A 270 19.49 -2.47 16.11
C VAL A 270 18.85 -2.24 17.48
N LYS A 271 18.36 -1.03 17.74
CA LYS A 271 17.70 -0.67 19.00
C LYS A 271 16.43 -1.49 19.23
N LEU A 272 15.56 -1.64 18.21
CA LEU A 272 14.37 -2.47 18.29
C LEU A 272 14.73 -3.93 18.56
N ASN A 273 15.78 -4.44 17.89
CA ASN A 273 16.23 -5.81 18.10
C ASN A 273 16.65 -6.08 19.54
N LYS A 274 17.38 -5.15 20.17
CA LYS A 274 17.78 -5.22 21.59
C LYS A 274 16.56 -5.17 22.51
N GLU A 275 15.68 -4.20 22.31
CA GLU A 275 14.46 -4.03 23.09
C GLU A 275 13.58 -5.28 23.10
N MET A 276 13.51 -5.98 21.94
CA MET A 276 12.71 -7.21 21.79
C MET A 276 13.43 -8.47 22.28
N GLN A 277 14.68 -8.39 22.73
CA GLN A 277 15.40 -9.48 23.40
C GLN A 277 15.34 -9.37 24.92
N GLU A 278 15.14 -8.14 25.43
CA GLU A 278 15.11 -7.84 26.87
C GLU A 278 13.69 -7.98 27.47
N ASN A 279 12.66 -8.03 26.63
CA ASN A 279 11.24 -8.21 27.00
C ASN A 279 10.71 -9.58 26.59
#